data_c259cd6bf88ce72ba4b81af3302ef64e
#
_entry.id   c259cd6bf88ce72ba4b81af3302ef64e
#
_cell.length_a   1.000
_cell.length_b   1.000
_cell.length_c   1.000
_cell.angle_alpha   90.00
_cell.angle_beta   90.00
_cell.angle_gamma   90.00
#
_symmetry.space_group_name_H-M   'P 1'
#
loop_
_entity.id
_entity.type
_entity.pdbx_description
1 polymer ?
#
loop_
_entity_poly.entity_id
_entity_poly.type
_entity_poly.pdbx_seq_one_letter_code
_entity_poly.pdbx_strand_id
1 'polypeptide(L)'
;ILEVCAYREVLLRQRVNEAAKGVLLAYAAGADLDQIAANFNVQRLVLVPANPATIPPTPAVMEPDDDLRRRVQLAFEGLSTAGPEGAYIFHSLGAHPDVLDASASATASPPRPCWPLLPPS
;
A
#
# COMPACT_ATOMS: atom_id res chain seq x y z
N ILE A 1 -14.90 -45.65 -4.08
CA ILE A 1 -13.84 -45.31 -3.09
C ILE A 1 -12.72 -44.53 -3.77
N LEU A 2 -12.20 -44.94 -4.92
CA LEU A 2 -11.13 -44.24 -5.65
C LEU A 2 -11.51 -42.81 -6.07
N GLU A 3 -12.73 -42.57 -6.51
CA GLU A 3 -13.23 -41.25 -6.87
C GLU A 3 -13.26 -40.29 -5.68
N VAL A 4 -13.65 -40.77 -4.50
CA VAL A 4 -13.67 -39.98 -3.26
C VAL A 4 -12.25 -39.57 -2.84
N CYS A 5 -11.30 -40.49 -3.00
CA CYS A 5 -9.90 -40.19 -2.70
C CYS A 5 -9.31 -39.18 -3.70
N ALA A 6 -9.59 -39.36 -4.99
CA ALA A 6 -9.17 -38.43 -6.04
C ALA A 6 -9.75 -37.03 -5.82
N TYR A 7 -11.05 -36.93 -5.48
CA TYR A 7 -11.70 -35.67 -5.18
C TYR A 7 -11.07 -34.97 -3.97
N ARG A 8 -10.79 -35.71 -2.89
CA ARG A 8 -10.09 -35.15 -1.71
C ARG A 8 -8.70 -34.64 -2.05
N GLU A 9 -7.96 -35.37 -2.88
CA GLU A 9 -6.63 -34.93 -3.32
C GLU A 9 -6.70 -33.62 -4.11
N VAL A 10 -7.65 -33.49 -5.02
CA VAL A 10 -7.87 -32.24 -5.78
C VAL A 10 -8.19 -31.08 -4.84
N LEU A 11 -9.07 -31.29 -3.85
CA LEU A 11 -9.40 -30.26 -2.87
C LEU A 11 -8.18 -29.84 -2.03
N LEU A 12 -7.37 -30.80 -1.60
CA LEU A 12 -6.16 -30.50 -0.82
C LEU A 12 -5.15 -29.73 -1.65
N ARG A 13 -4.91 -30.11 -2.89
CA ARG A 13 -4.03 -29.37 -3.81
C ARG A 13 -4.54 -27.96 -4.08
N GLN A 14 -5.85 -27.80 -4.26
CA GLN A 14 -6.45 -26.48 -4.41
C GLN A 14 -6.23 -25.62 -3.16
N ARG A 15 -6.46 -26.16 -1.95
CA ARG A 15 -6.21 -25.47 -0.68
C ARG A 15 -4.76 -25.03 -0.52
N VAL A 16 -3.81 -25.89 -0.88
CA VAL A 16 -2.38 -25.55 -0.84
C VAL A 16 -2.05 -24.43 -1.82
N ASN A 17 -2.60 -24.49 -3.03
CA ASN A 17 -2.39 -23.44 -4.04
C ASN A 17 -3.01 -22.10 -3.61
N GLU A 18 -4.20 -22.11 -3.03
CA GLU A 18 -4.86 -20.91 -2.50
C GLU A 18 -4.06 -20.32 -1.34
N ALA A 19 -3.60 -21.14 -0.40
CA ALA A 19 -2.75 -20.70 0.70
C ALA A 19 -1.41 -20.10 0.20
N ALA A 20 -0.79 -20.72 -0.78
CA ALA A 20 0.43 -20.20 -1.39
C ALA A 20 0.21 -18.84 -2.07
N LYS A 21 -0.93 -18.66 -2.76
CA LYS A 21 -1.30 -17.37 -3.35
C LYS A 21 -1.57 -16.30 -2.29
N GLY A 22 -2.20 -16.67 -1.18
CA GLY A 22 -2.49 -15.75 -0.08
C GLY A 22 -1.25 -15.15 0.58
N VAL A 23 -0.09 -15.80 0.47
CA VAL A 23 1.20 -15.29 1.01
C VAL A 23 1.93 -14.37 0.03
N LEU A 24 1.58 -14.40 -1.25
CA LEU A 24 2.23 -13.61 -2.29
C LEU A 24 1.52 -12.26 -2.47
N LEU A 25 2.23 -11.15 -2.28
CA LEU A 25 1.68 -9.79 -2.43
C LEU A 25 0.93 -9.59 -3.76
N ALA A 26 1.41 -10.21 -4.84
CA ALA A 26 0.80 -10.08 -6.17
C ALA A 26 -0.59 -10.74 -6.29
N TYR A 27 -0.86 -11.77 -5.47
CA TYR A 27 -2.09 -12.57 -5.57
C TYR A 27 -2.96 -12.52 -4.33
N ALA A 28 -2.42 -12.02 -3.20
CA ALA A 28 -3.17 -11.86 -1.96
C ALA A 28 -4.32 -10.86 -2.14
N ALA A 29 -5.46 -11.15 -1.54
CA ALA A 29 -6.64 -10.31 -1.59
C ALA A 29 -7.32 -10.23 -0.22
N GLY A 30 -8.07 -9.15 0.03
CA GLY A 30 -8.83 -8.96 1.26
C GLY A 30 -7.96 -9.10 2.52
N ALA A 31 -8.34 -10.00 3.42
CA ALA A 31 -7.68 -10.19 4.72
C ALA A 31 -6.23 -10.68 4.60
N ASP A 32 -5.90 -11.50 3.62
CA ASP A 32 -4.52 -11.98 3.40
C ASP A 32 -3.61 -10.82 3.00
N LEU A 33 -4.10 -9.92 2.15
CA LEU A 33 -3.38 -8.71 1.77
C LEU A 33 -3.22 -7.77 2.95
N ASP A 34 -4.22 -7.63 3.81
CA ASP A 34 -4.14 -6.81 5.03
C ASP A 34 -3.09 -7.34 6.01
N GLN A 35 -2.94 -8.67 6.14
CA GLN A 35 -1.89 -9.28 6.94
C GLN A 35 -0.49 -9.01 6.36
N ILE A 36 -0.34 -9.07 5.05
CA ILE A 36 0.93 -8.71 4.40
C ILE A 36 1.23 -7.23 4.62
N ALA A 37 0.24 -6.34 4.43
CA ALA A 37 0.39 -4.91 4.63
C ALA A 37 0.80 -4.55 6.06
N ALA A 38 0.25 -5.25 7.06
CA ALA A 38 0.60 -5.07 8.46
C ALA A 38 2.08 -5.34 8.76
N ASN A 39 2.71 -6.29 8.06
CA ASN A 39 4.16 -6.55 8.20
C ASN A 39 5.02 -5.36 7.75
N PHE A 40 4.49 -4.51 6.88
CA PHE A 40 5.14 -3.28 6.41
C PHE A 40 4.61 -2.03 7.12
N ASN A 41 3.83 -2.20 8.20
CA ASN A 41 3.20 -1.10 8.95
C ASN A 41 2.29 -0.22 8.07
N VAL A 42 1.66 -0.82 7.06
CA VAL A 42 0.67 -0.17 6.18
C VAL A 42 -0.71 -0.69 6.55
N GLN A 43 -1.65 0.21 6.78
CA GLN A 43 -3.04 -0.13 7.06
C GLN A 43 -3.95 0.32 5.92
N ARG A 44 -5.03 -0.44 5.71
CA ARG A 44 -6.06 -0.09 4.73
C ARG A 44 -6.77 1.20 5.15
N LEU A 45 -6.92 2.14 4.22
CA LEU A 45 -7.60 3.40 4.45
C LEU A 45 -9.12 3.24 4.39
N VAL A 46 -9.82 4.03 5.19
CA VAL A 46 -11.28 4.14 5.13
C VAL A 46 -11.63 5.30 4.21
N LEU A 47 -12.18 5.02 3.02
CA LEU A 47 -12.57 6.04 2.05
C LEU A 47 -13.82 6.77 2.49
N VAL A 48 -14.83 6.01 2.94
CA VAL A 48 -16.08 6.55 3.46
C VAL A 48 -16.37 5.89 4.80
N PRO A 49 -16.49 6.66 5.89
CA PRO A 49 -16.81 6.11 7.19
C PRO A 49 -18.25 5.55 7.20
N ALA A 50 -18.49 4.53 8.01
CA ALA A 50 -19.83 3.98 8.21
C ALA A 50 -20.76 5.05 8.79
N ASN A 51 -21.97 5.15 8.22
CA ASN A 51 -22.98 6.05 8.74
C ASN A 51 -24.19 5.24 9.24
N PRO A 52 -24.32 5.06 10.56
CA PRO A 52 -25.45 4.33 11.15
C PRO A 52 -26.76 5.13 11.18
N ALA A 53 -26.70 6.45 10.91
CA ALA A 53 -27.89 7.31 10.97
C ALA A 53 -28.74 7.26 9.69
N THR A 54 -28.24 6.67 8.61
CA THR A 54 -28.98 6.47 7.37
C THR A 54 -29.85 5.21 7.44
N ILE A 55 -30.98 5.21 6.73
CA ILE A 55 -31.87 4.04 6.63
C ILE A 55 -31.93 3.62 5.16
N PRO A 56 -31.35 2.46 4.75
CA PRO A 56 -30.59 1.52 5.58
C PRO A 56 -29.20 2.06 5.99
N PRO A 57 -28.59 1.55 7.08
CA PRO A 57 -27.26 1.98 7.49
C PRO A 57 -26.23 1.74 6.39
N THR A 58 -25.40 2.74 6.13
CA THR A 58 -24.37 2.65 5.09
C THR A 58 -23.09 2.05 5.71
N PRO A 59 -22.58 0.91 5.18
CA PRO A 59 -21.31 0.35 5.65
C PRO A 59 -20.12 1.24 5.27
N ALA A 60 -19.01 1.09 5.99
CA ALA A 60 -17.75 1.74 5.62
C ALA A 60 -17.26 1.23 4.26
N VAL A 61 -16.77 2.16 3.43
CA VAL A 61 -16.08 1.82 2.18
C VAL A 61 -14.58 1.87 2.45
N MET A 62 -13.92 0.75 2.22
CA MET A 62 -12.49 0.60 2.42
C MET A 62 -11.73 0.78 1.10
N GLU A 63 -10.46 1.10 1.22
CA GLU A 63 -9.51 1.17 0.10
C GLU A 63 -9.50 -0.15 -0.71
N PRO A 64 -9.52 -0.11 -2.06
CA PRO A 64 -9.42 -1.30 -2.89
C PRO A 64 -8.06 -1.99 -2.76
N ASP A 65 -8.02 -3.29 -3.05
CA ASP A 65 -6.82 -4.12 -2.91
C ASP A 65 -5.65 -3.64 -3.77
N ASP A 66 -5.92 -3.08 -4.95
CA ASP A 66 -4.88 -2.62 -5.88
C ASP A 66 -4.14 -1.39 -5.34
N ASP A 67 -4.87 -0.45 -4.71
CA ASP A 67 -4.29 0.75 -4.11
C ASP A 67 -3.49 0.39 -2.86
N LEU A 68 -4.02 -0.49 -2.00
CA LEU A 68 -3.29 -1.00 -0.85
C LEU A 68 -2.01 -1.72 -1.28
N ARG A 69 -2.07 -2.56 -2.31
CA ARG A 69 -0.92 -3.28 -2.86
C ARG A 69 0.17 -2.32 -3.36
N ARG A 70 -0.23 -1.26 -4.08
CA ARG A 70 0.69 -0.19 -4.53
C ARG A 70 1.39 0.48 -3.34
N ARG A 71 0.66 0.80 -2.27
CA ARG A 71 1.23 1.42 -1.07
C ARG A 71 2.19 0.47 -0.34
N VAL A 72 1.88 -0.82 -0.26
CA VAL A 72 2.78 -1.82 0.33
C VAL A 72 4.08 -1.93 -0.47
N GLN A 73 4.04 -1.87 -1.80
CA GLN A 73 5.24 -1.87 -2.64
C GLN A 73 6.12 -0.63 -2.39
N LEU A 74 5.52 0.52 -2.12
CA LEU A 74 6.23 1.76 -1.82
C LEU A 74 6.69 1.88 -0.36
N ALA A 75 6.28 0.96 0.52
CA ALA A 75 6.58 1.05 1.95
C ALA A 75 8.09 1.07 2.26
N PHE A 76 8.90 0.35 1.48
CA PHE A 76 10.36 0.36 1.64
C PHE A 76 10.96 1.73 1.33
N GLU A 77 10.43 2.44 0.34
CA GLU A 77 10.84 3.80 0.02
C GLU A 77 10.51 4.77 1.16
N GLY A 78 9.39 4.53 1.83
CA GLY A 78 8.93 5.31 2.98
C GLY A 78 9.82 5.21 4.23
N LEU A 79 10.71 4.22 4.31
CA LEU A 79 11.68 4.10 5.41
C LEU A 79 12.84 5.12 5.32
N SER A 80 13.01 5.76 4.17
CA SER A 80 14.04 6.79 3.97
C SER A 80 13.51 8.17 4.39
N THR A 81 14.24 8.84 5.30
CA THR A 81 13.84 10.15 5.83
C THR A 81 14.24 11.35 4.97
N ALA A 82 15.19 11.17 4.03
CA ALA A 82 15.68 12.25 3.16
C ALA A 82 15.91 11.68 1.76
N GLY A 83 14.88 11.07 1.23
CA GLY A 83 15.14 10.06 0.33
C GLY A 83 14.61 10.23 -1.06
N PRO A 84 14.58 9.12 -1.74
CA PRO A 84 14.16 9.03 -3.12
C PRO A 84 12.72 9.54 -3.28
N GLU A 85 12.39 9.90 -4.49
CA GLU A 85 11.04 10.32 -4.90
C GLU A 85 9.92 9.43 -4.34
N GLY A 86 10.17 8.10 -4.29
CA GLY A 86 9.23 7.12 -3.77
C GLY A 86 8.82 7.33 -2.31
N ALA A 87 9.70 7.88 -1.46
CA ALA A 87 9.36 8.20 -0.07
C ALA A 87 8.29 9.29 0.02
N TYR A 88 8.43 10.35 -0.77
CA TYR A 88 7.44 11.43 -0.81
C TYR A 88 6.10 10.94 -1.35
N ILE A 89 6.13 10.13 -2.40
CA ILE A 89 4.92 9.51 -2.98
C ILE A 89 4.23 8.62 -1.94
N PHE A 90 4.99 7.77 -1.23
CA PHE A 90 4.44 6.89 -0.19
C PHE A 90 3.74 7.68 0.92
N HIS A 91 4.41 8.70 1.48
CA HIS A 91 3.84 9.51 2.55
C HIS A 91 2.64 10.34 2.08
N SER A 92 2.66 10.83 0.84
CA SER A 92 1.53 11.56 0.26
C SER A 92 0.31 10.68 0.08
N LEU A 93 0.48 9.48 -0.48
CA LEU A 93 -0.61 8.50 -0.66
C LEU A 93 -1.16 7.98 0.67
N GLY A 94 -0.35 7.97 1.72
CA GLY A 94 -0.76 7.56 3.06
C GLY A 94 -1.40 8.67 3.90
N ALA A 95 -1.31 9.93 3.48
CA ALA A 95 -1.76 11.07 4.29
C ALA A 95 -3.28 11.23 4.33
N HIS A 96 -3.96 10.99 3.22
CA HIS A 96 -5.42 11.12 3.13
C HIS A 96 -6.00 10.18 2.07
N PRO A 97 -7.18 9.58 2.32
CA PRO A 97 -7.82 8.64 1.38
C PRO A 97 -8.24 9.27 0.04
N ASP A 98 -8.41 10.60 -0.03
CA ASP A 98 -8.77 11.30 -1.27
C ASP A 98 -7.57 11.52 -2.21
N VAL A 99 -6.34 11.23 -1.76
CA VAL A 99 -5.15 11.34 -2.61
C VAL A 99 -5.04 10.11 -3.50
N LEU A 100 -5.39 10.26 -4.77
CA LEU A 100 -5.37 9.17 -5.75
C LEU A 100 -3.98 8.96 -6.36
N ASP A 101 -3.22 10.04 -6.54
CA ASP A 101 -1.88 9.99 -7.11
C ASP A 101 -1.03 11.14 -6.59
N ALA A 102 0.29 10.94 -6.58
CA ALA A 102 1.26 11.93 -6.17
C ALA A 102 2.53 11.79 -7.03
N SER A 103 3.15 12.92 -7.32
CA SER A 103 4.45 12.97 -7.96
C SER A 103 5.36 13.93 -7.21
N ALA A 104 6.64 13.61 -7.14
CA ALA A 104 7.65 14.45 -6.52
C ALA A 104 8.78 14.69 -7.52
N SER A 105 9.11 15.94 -7.77
CA SER A 105 10.24 16.31 -8.61
C SER A 105 11.15 17.30 -7.87
N ALA A 106 12.45 17.01 -7.84
CA ALA A 106 13.42 17.96 -7.35
C ALA A 106 13.72 18.98 -8.46
N THR A 107 13.32 20.23 -8.28
CA THR A 107 13.88 21.33 -9.04
C THR A 107 15.33 21.50 -8.58
N ALA A 108 16.31 21.25 -9.46
CA ALA A 108 17.69 21.54 -9.18
C ALA A 108 17.84 23.05 -8.91
N SER A 109 17.89 23.43 -7.65
CA SER A 109 18.33 24.77 -7.30
C SER A 109 19.79 24.89 -7.73
N PRO A 110 20.19 25.96 -8.45
CA PRO A 110 21.60 26.15 -8.75
C PRO A 110 22.39 26.12 -7.43
N PRO A 111 23.56 25.48 -7.42
CA PRO A 111 24.37 25.39 -6.22
C PRO A 111 24.65 26.81 -5.69
N ARG A 112 24.23 27.07 -4.46
CA ARG A 112 24.56 28.33 -3.81
C ARG A 112 26.10 28.35 -3.63
N PRO A 113 26.80 29.39 -4.05
CA PRO A 113 28.21 29.49 -3.79
C PRO A 113 28.48 29.44 -2.29
N CYS A 114 29.36 28.55 -1.87
CA CYS A 114 29.67 28.28 -0.45
C CYS A 114 30.51 29.35 0.23
N TRP A 115 30.83 30.47 -0.43
CA TRP A 115 31.59 31.56 0.16
C TRP A 115 30.74 32.77 0.45
N PRO A 116 30.94 33.35 1.61
CA PRO A 116 30.38 34.65 1.90
C PRO A 116 31.02 35.66 0.91
N LEU A 117 30.17 36.44 0.24
CA LEU A 117 30.62 37.59 -0.52
C LEU A 117 31.40 38.50 0.45
N LEU A 118 32.72 38.62 0.23
CA LEU A 118 33.52 39.62 0.92
C LEU A 118 32.93 40.99 0.58
N PRO A 119 32.73 41.89 1.57
CA PRO A 119 32.27 43.23 1.30
C PRO A 119 33.30 43.96 0.44
N PRO A 120 32.89 44.84 -0.49
CA PRO A 120 33.80 45.65 -1.26
C PRO A 120 34.57 46.60 -0.32
N SER A 121 35.88 46.65 -0.49
CA SER A 121 36.80 47.56 0.20
C SER A 121 36.57 49.00 -0.19
#